data_53c9141025aacf4dbc3c78244709b03b
#
_entry.id   53c9141025aacf4dbc3c78244709b03b
#
_cell.length_a   1.000
_cell.length_b   1.000
_cell.length_c   1.000
_cell.angle_alpha   90.00
_cell.angle_beta   90.00
_cell.angle_gamma   90.00
#
_symmetry.space_group_name_H-M   'P 1'
#
loop_
_entity.id
_entity.type
_entity.pdbx_description
1 polymer ?
#
loop_
_entity_poly.entity_id
_entity_poly.type
_entity_poly.pdbx_seq_one_letter_code
_entity_poly.pdbx_strand_id
1 'polypeptide(L)'
;MESIGDNSYVKNMMDEVQSQAQAIGAMGESGHNLEESINHINVAMADIKDNTHEMLAATQNSTANMNESIKVVNESSEKISDINRQVQEFQDKIHKIGEIVDIVKKVASQSNLLALNASIEAARAGEAGKGFAVVADQVRQLSSSTSESADDIVNYVRELNDDIGRLAVSMDDTTVKLSEGNSKVEESLSDIERMNNQMVAINDAVNGIFADIDTQSSITTEFAKQVDSIAASYDKLSDNCMATGTHIYKIGRYIDTARSDMFRSFSNVTTQDMIRIFQIDHFILMWRVYNLSLIHISEPTRPEPI
;
A
#
# COMPACT_ATOMS: atom_id res chain seq x y z
N MET A 1 47.28 -29.75 -50.80
CA MET A 1 46.23 -28.75 -50.58
C MET A 1 45.51 -28.88 -49.20
N GLU A 2 45.62 -30.00 -48.51
CA GLU A 2 44.97 -30.19 -47.19
C GLU A 2 45.61 -29.40 -46.04
N SER A 3 46.90 -29.07 -46.08
CA SER A 3 47.60 -28.44 -44.93
C SER A 3 47.28 -26.92 -44.75
N ILE A 4 46.63 -26.28 -45.73
CA ILE A 4 46.20 -24.89 -45.61
C ILE A 4 44.88 -24.79 -44.77
N GLY A 5 44.09 -25.88 -44.72
CA GLY A 5 42.92 -25.97 -43.89
C GLY A 5 43.23 -25.94 -42.38
N ASP A 6 44.35 -26.50 -41.96
CA ASP A 6 44.72 -26.62 -40.55
C ASP A 6 44.99 -25.26 -39.85
N ASN A 7 45.47 -24.25 -40.61
CA ASN A 7 45.71 -22.93 -40.04
C ASN A 7 44.43 -22.13 -39.75
N SER A 8 43.36 -22.40 -40.49
CA SER A 8 42.07 -21.78 -40.23
C SER A 8 41.44 -22.32 -38.94
N TYR A 9 41.71 -23.61 -38.61
CA TYR A 9 41.22 -24.20 -37.37
C TYR A 9 41.88 -23.59 -36.13
N VAL A 10 43.20 -23.34 -36.15
CA VAL A 10 43.88 -22.68 -35.01
C VAL A 10 43.39 -21.25 -34.82
N LYS A 11 43.19 -20.51 -35.89
CA LYS A 11 42.63 -19.17 -35.81
C LYS A 11 41.19 -19.18 -35.21
N ASN A 12 40.35 -20.04 -35.77
CA ASN A 12 38.98 -20.16 -35.26
C ASN A 12 38.92 -20.59 -33.80
N MET A 13 39.84 -21.51 -33.38
CA MET A 13 39.96 -21.93 -31.99
C MET A 13 40.39 -20.78 -31.07
N MET A 14 41.29 -19.89 -31.52
CA MET A 14 41.69 -18.70 -30.75
C MET A 14 40.59 -17.66 -30.68
N ASP A 15 39.86 -17.42 -31.78
CA ASP A 15 38.70 -16.53 -31.78
C ASP A 15 37.59 -17.04 -30.82
N GLU A 16 37.39 -18.37 -30.79
CA GLU A 16 36.44 -19.02 -29.85
C GLU A 16 36.90 -18.85 -28.40
N VAL A 17 38.20 -19.07 -28.12
CA VAL A 17 38.79 -18.86 -26.80
C VAL A 17 38.61 -17.43 -26.34
N GLN A 18 38.82 -16.43 -27.22
CA GLN A 18 38.63 -15.04 -26.87
C GLN A 18 37.13 -14.68 -26.58
N SER A 19 36.21 -15.25 -27.35
CA SER A 19 34.77 -15.08 -27.15
C SER A 19 34.35 -15.70 -25.81
N GLN A 20 34.87 -16.87 -25.44
CA GLN A 20 34.62 -17.50 -24.15
C GLN A 20 35.14 -16.67 -22.97
N ALA A 21 36.29 -16.00 -23.09
CA ALA A 21 36.80 -15.10 -22.06
C ALA A 21 35.82 -13.95 -21.76
N GLN A 22 35.29 -13.36 -22.81
CA GLN A 22 34.28 -12.28 -22.66
C GLN A 22 33.00 -12.79 -22.00
N ALA A 23 32.55 -13.99 -22.37
CA ALA A 23 31.36 -14.60 -21.77
C ALA A 23 31.57 -14.88 -20.27
N ILE A 24 32.76 -15.37 -19.87
CA ILE A 24 33.11 -15.63 -18.46
C ILE A 24 33.12 -14.31 -17.67
N GLY A 25 33.69 -13.23 -18.23
CA GLY A 25 33.66 -11.91 -17.61
C GLY A 25 32.24 -11.40 -17.39
N ALA A 26 31.37 -11.51 -18.41
CA ALA A 26 29.96 -11.14 -18.30
C ALA A 26 29.19 -12.01 -17.27
N MET A 27 29.53 -13.31 -17.14
CA MET A 27 28.97 -14.18 -16.10
C MET A 27 29.39 -13.73 -14.70
N GLY A 28 30.66 -13.35 -14.51
CA GLY A 28 31.16 -12.80 -13.25
C GLY A 28 30.41 -11.53 -12.83
N GLU A 29 30.25 -10.57 -13.74
CA GLU A 29 29.48 -9.35 -13.53
C GLU A 29 28.00 -9.65 -13.18
N SER A 30 27.40 -10.61 -13.88
CA SER A 30 26.03 -11.05 -13.60
C SER A 30 25.89 -11.66 -12.21
N GLY A 31 26.90 -12.43 -11.76
CA GLY A 31 26.96 -12.97 -10.40
C GLY A 31 27.00 -11.89 -9.33
N HIS A 32 27.82 -10.87 -9.54
CA HIS A 32 27.90 -9.71 -8.63
C HIS A 32 26.58 -8.92 -8.56
N ASN A 33 25.97 -8.67 -9.71
CA ASN A 33 24.66 -7.98 -9.77
C ASN A 33 23.56 -8.80 -9.07
N LEU A 34 23.61 -10.13 -9.11
CA LEU A 34 22.71 -11.01 -8.37
C LEU A 34 22.90 -10.87 -6.87
N GLU A 35 24.15 -10.83 -6.38
CA GLU A 35 24.45 -10.65 -4.95
C GLU A 35 23.95 -9.30 -4.44
N GLU A 36 24.17 -8.23 -5.18
CA GLU A 36 23.66 -6.90 -4.88
C GLU A 36 22.11 -6.89 -4.82
N SER A 37 21.48 -7.52 -5.80
CA SER A 37 20.01 -7.63 -5.85
C SER A 37 19.44 -8.38 -4.65
N ILE A 38 20.08 -9.48 -4.23
CA ILE A 38 19.70 -10.24 -3.03
C ILE A 38 19.79 -9.37 -1.79
N ASN A 39 20.84 -8.57 -1.65
CA ASN A 39 21.00 -7.67 -0.52
C ASN A 39 19.91 -6.58 -0.50
N HIS A 40 19.57 -5.99 -1.64
CA HIS A 40 18.48 -5.04 -1.77
C HIS A 40 17.13 -5.63 -1.37
N ILE A 41 16.84 -6.88 -1.80
CA ILE A 41 15.61 -7.57 -1.41
C ILE A 41 15.59 -7.82 0.10
N ASN A 42 16.69 -8.21 0.72
CA ASN A 42 16.79 -8.41 2.16
C ASN A 42 16.42 -7.13 2.95
N VAL A 43 16.98 -5.99 2.55
CA VAL A 43 16.66 -4.70 3.18
C VAL A 43 15.18 -4.37 3.01
N ALA A 44 14.64 -4.49 1.79
CA ALA A 44 13.24 -4.20 1.52
C ALA A 44 12.28 -5.11 2.33
N MET A 45 12.64 -6.39 2.51
CA MET A 45 11.84 -7.32 3.31
C MET A 45 11.87 -6.99 4.80
N ALA A 46 13.01 -6.53 5.32
CA ALA A 46 13.11 -6.03 6.69
C ALA A 46 12.18 -4.82 6.92
N ASP A 47 12.20 -3.86 6.01
CA ASP A 47 11.32 -2.68 6.05
C ASP A 47 9.82 -3.07 5.99
N ILE A 48 9.47 -4.03 5.13
CA ILE A 48 8.08 -4.53 5.03
C ILE A 48 7.66 -5.20 6.35
N LYS A 49 8.54 -5.97 6.96
CA LYS A 49 8.27 -6.62 8.25
C LYS A 49 8.02 -5.60 9.37
N ASP A 50 8.85 -4.57 9.46
CA ASP A 50 8.70 -3.50 10.45
C ASP A 50 7.40 -2.71 10.23
N ASN A 51 7.11 -2.32 8.99
CA ASN A 51 5.86 -1.67 8.62
C ASN A 51 4.62 -2.54 8.96
N THR A 52 4.71 -3.86 8.75
CA THR A 52 3.64 -4.78 9.09
C THR A 52 3.39 -4.83 10.60
N HIS A 53 4.44 -4.81 11.43
CA HIS A 53 4.33 -4.73 12.88
C HIS A 53 3.69 -3.42 13.35
N GLU A 54 4.08 -2.28 12.77
CA GLU A 54 3.46 -0.99 13.08
C GLU A 54 1.98 -0.96 12.69
N MET A 55 1.62 -1.52 11.55
CA MET A 55 0.22 -1.62 11.11
C MET A 55 -0.60 -2.53 12.03
N LEU A 56 -0.05 -3.65 12.52
CA LEU A 56 -0.72 -4.50 13.51
C LEU A 56 -0.99 -3.73 14.81
N ALA A 57 -0.04 -2.96 15.32
CA ALA A 57 -0.23 -2.12 16.49
C ALA A 57 -1.30 -1.04 16.25
N ALA A 58 -1.30 -0.41 15.07
CA ALA A 58 -2.30 0.58 14.68
C ALA A 58 -3.72 0.00 14.57
N THR A 59 -3.87 -1.21 14.02
CA THR A 59 -5.17 -1.91 13.96
C THR A 59 -5.69 -2.29 15.35
N GLN A 60 -4.82 -2.72 16.27
CA GLN A 60 -5.19 -2.99 17.65
C GLN A 60 -5.70 -1.73 18.38
N ASN A 61 -5.00 -0.61 18.23
CA ASN A 61 -5.43 0.67 18.77
C ASN A 61 -6.77 1.14 18.15
N SER A 62 -6.94 0.95 16.84
CA SER A 62 -8.20 1.27 16.15
C SER A 62 -9.36 0.43 16.66
N THR A 63 -9.15 -0.87 16.92
CA THR A 63 -10.15 -1.75 17.54
C THR A 63 -10.55 -1.25 18.91
N ALA A 64 -9.59 -0.86 19.76
CA ALA A 64 -9.87 -0.33 21.09
C ALA A 64 -10.70 0.97 21.01
N ASN A 65 -10.35 1.89 20.12
CA ASN A 65 -11.08 3.13 19.91
C ASN A 65 -12.50 2.91 19.38
N MET A 66 -12.70 1.94 18.48
CA MET A 66 -14.04 1.58 17.99
C MET A 66 -14.91 0.99 19.09
N ASN A 67 -14.37 0.13 19.92
CA ASN A 67 -15.10 -0.43 21.08
C ASN A 67 -15.49 0.67 22.09
N GLU A 68 -14.63 1.65 22.33
CA GLU A 68 -15.00 2.81 23.16
C GLU A 68 -16.10 3.67 22.48
N SER A 69 -16.03 3.83 21.15
CA SER A 69 -17.08 4.55 20.38
C SER A 69 -18.44 3.87 20.49
N ILE A 70 -18.51 2.52 20.41
CA ILE A 70 -19.75 1.77 20.61
C ILE A 70 -20.31 2.05 22.01
N LYS A 71 -19.47 2.05 23.05
CA LYS A 71 -19.90 2.35 24.41
C LYS A 71 -20.50 3.76 24.52
N VAL A 72 -19.85 4.78 23.93
CA VAL A 72 -20.35 6.16 23.93
C VAL A 72 -21.68 6.27 23.19
N VAL A 73 -21.84 5.58 22.05
CA VAL A 73 -23.10 5.56 21.29
C VAL A 73 -24.22 4.90 22.11
N ASN A 74 -23.95 3.78 22.77
CA ASN A 74 -24.91 3.09 23.61
C ASN A 74 -25.35 3.96 24.82
N GLU A 75 -24.40 4.58 25.52
CA GLU A 75 -24.69 5.52 26.61
C GLU A 75 -25.52 6.73 26.14
N SER A 76 -25.25 7.22 24.93
CA SER A 76 -26.01 8.30 24.31
C SER A 76 -27.45 7.88 23.98
N SER A 77 -27.61 6.63 23.48
CA SER A 77 -28.92 6.06 23.20
C SER A 77 -29.77 5.91 24.48
N GLU A 78 -29.17 5.47 25.58
CA GLU A 78 -29.86 5.42 26.89
C GLU A 78 -30.31 6.80 27.35
N LYS A 79 -29.42 7.81 27.24
CA LYS A 79 -29.76 9.20 27.60
C LYS A 79 -30.92 9.76 26.75
N ILE A 80 -30.92 9.48 25.44
CA ILE A 80 -32.05 9.90 24.58
C ILE A 80 -33.33 9.22 24.97
N SER A 81 -33.31 7.94 25.35
CA SER A 81 -34.49 7.23 25.88
C SER A 81 -35.03 7.89 27.15
N ASP A 82 -34.16 8.28 28.08
CA ASP A 82 -34.53 8.99 29.29
C ASP A 82 -35.12 10.36 29.01
N ILE A 83 -34.55 11.11 28.03
CA ILE A 83 -35.11 12.40 27.61
C ILE A 83 -36.51 12.20 27.00
N ASN A 84 -36.73 11.20 26.16
CA ASN A 84 -38.03 10.88 25.58
C ASN A 84 -39.09 10.63 26.69
N ARG A 85 -38.74 9.91 27.73
CA ARG A 85 -39.62 9.71 28.89
C ARG A 85 -39.94 11.02 29.60
N GLN A 86 -38.93 11.89 29.80
CA GLN A 86 -39.15 13.22 30.42
C GLN A 86 -40.04 14.11 29.55
N VAL A 87 -39.88 14.06 28.23
CA VAL A 87 -40.72 14.80 27.27
C VAL A 87 -42.19 14.37 27.41
N GLN A 88 -42.47 13.07 27.51
CA GLN A 88 -43.82 12.56 27.74
C GLN A 88 -44.41 13.04 29.08
N GLU A 89 -43.64 12.95 30.16
CA GLU A 89 -44.07 13.47 31.47
C GLU A 89 -44.34 14.96 31.43
N PHE A 90 -43.59 15.71 30.61
CA PHE A 90 -43.80 17.16 30.44
C PHE A 90 -45.05 17.45 29.65
N GLN A 91 -45.39 16.69 28.61
CA GLN A 91 -46.65 16.78 27.88
C GLN A 91 -47.84 16.57 28.81
N ASP A 92 -47.80 15.57 29.69
CA ASP A 92 -48.88 15.32 30.65
C ASP A 92 -49.07 16.50 31.63
N LYS A 93 -47.96 17.11 32.09
CA LYS A 93 -48.02 18.30 32.95
C LYS A 93 -48.62 19.50 32.25
N ILE A 94 -48.25 19.76 31.00
CA ILE A 94 -48.82 20.85 30.19
C ILE A 94 -50.32 20.63 29.96
N HIS A 95 -50.74 19.41 29.67
CA HIS A 95 -52.18 19.10 29.55
C HIS A 95 -52.94 19.43 30.85
N LYS A 96 -52.43 19.04 32.03
CA LYS A 96 -53.00 19.38 33.33
C LYS A 96 -53.07 20.88 33.58
N ILE A 97 -52.06 21.65 33.17
CA ILE A 97 -52.06 23.10 33.27
C ILE A 97 -53.21 23.67 32.42
N GLY A 98 -53.40 23.16 31.20
CA GLY A 98 -54.51 23.55 30.33
C GLY A 98 -55.88 23.32 31.02
N GLU A 99 -56.12 22.15 31.61
CA GLU A 99 -57.33 21.84 32.36
C GLU A 99 -57.56 22.80 33.54
N ILE A 100 -56.50 23.16 34.29
CA ILE A 100 -56.60 24.12 35.41
C ILE A 100 -56.95 25.50 34.91
N VAL A 101 -56.34 25.94 33.80
CA VAL A 101 -56.65 27.28 33.20
C VAL A 101 -58.09 27.35 32.71
N ASP A 102 -58.66 26.29 32.14
CA ASP A 102 -60.08 26.22 31.75
C ASP A 102 -60.95 26.32 32.94
N ILE A 103 -60.62 25.71 34.10
CA ILE A 103 -61.37 25.88 35.34
C ILE A 103 -61.31 27.33 35.82
N VAL A 104 -60.14 28.00 35.84
CA VAL A 104 -59.96 29.40 36.23
C VAL A 104 -60.81 30.32 35.37
N LYS A 105 -60.81 30.12 34.07
CA LYS A 105 -61.61 30.86 33.09
C LYS A 105 -63.10 30.73 33.37
N LYS A 106 -63.56 29.49 33.67
CA LYS A 106 -64.97 29.25 34.03
C LYS A 106 -65.35 29.93 35.32
N VAL A 107 -64.48 29.91 36.36
CA VAL A 107 -64.71 30.61 37.63
C VAL A 107 -64.75 32.12 37.41
N ALA A 108 -63.83 32.69 36.63
CA ALA A 108 -63.84 34.13 36.30
C ALA A 108 -65.11 34.52 35.56
N SER A 109 -65.56 33.74 34.60
CA SER A 109 -66.84 33.99 33.88
C SER A 109 -68.08 33.95 34.81
N GLN A 110 -68.12 32.97 35.72
CA GLN A 110 -69.18 32.87 36.71
C GLN A 110 -69.17 34.05 37.69
N SER A 111 -67.97 34.46 38.15
CA SER A 111 -67.82 35.63 39.05
C SER A 111 -68.22 36.92 38.37
N ASN A 112 -67.93 37.10 37.08
CA ASN A 112 -68.36 38.24 36.28
C ASN A 112 -69.90 38.33 36.17
N LEU A 113 -70.55 37.19 35.96
CA LEU A 113 -72.04 37.11 35.93
C LEU A 113 -72.64 37.39 37.30
N LEU A 114 -72.05 36.87 38.39
CA LEU A 114 -72.50 37.18 39.74
C LEU A 114 -72.36 38.67 40.09
N ALA A 115 -71.18 39.26 39.73
CA ALA A 115 -70.93 40.69 39.93
C ALA A 115 -71.88 41.55 39.12
N LEU A 116 -72.19 41.17 37.87
CA LEU A 116 -73.22 41.88 37.05
C LEU A 116 -74.57 41.83 37.71
N ASN A 117 -75.02 40.69 38.19
CA ASN A 117 -76.33 40.58 38.90
C ASN A 117 -76.34 41.41 40.19
N ALA A 118 -75.25 41.44 40.96
CA ALA A 118 -75.06 42.26 42.12
C ALA A 118 -75.11 43.77 41.81
N SER A 119 -74.45 44.19 40.70
CA SER A 119 -74.55 45.60 40.22
C SER A 119 -75.94 45.99 39.86
N ILE A 120 -76.70 45.11 39.22
CA ILE A 120 -78.10 45.35 38.83
C ILE A 120 -78.98 45.54 40.11
N GLU A 121 -78.82 44.66 41.08
CA GLU A 121 -79.62 44.73 42.31
C GLU A 121 -79.23 45.94 43.19
N ALA A 122 -77.95 46.31 43.23
CA ALA A 122 -77.44 47.53 43.86
C ALA A 122 -78.00 48.77 43.22
N ALA A 123 -78.13 48.85 41.90
CA ALA A 123 -78.80 49.93 41.18
C ALA A 123 -80.31 50.01 41.52
N ARG A 124 -80.95 48.85 41.73
CA ARG A 124 -82.34 48.74 42.09
C ARG A 124 -82.67 49.25 43.50
N ALA A 125 -81.66 49.14 44.42
CA ALA A 125 -81.76 49.65 45.81
C ALA A 125 -81.55 51.18 45.91
N GLY A 126 -81.24 51.87 44.84
CA GLY A 126 -81.08 53.32 44.78
C GLY A 126 -79.97 53.88 45.69
N GLU A 127 -80.19 54.92 46.47
CA GLU A 127 -79.19 55.54 47.35
C GLU A 127 -78.54 54.52 48.36
N ALA A 128 -79.32 53.58 48.89
CA ALA A 128 -78.87 52.60 49.83
C ALA A 128 -77.86 51.53 49.20
N GLY A 129 -77.91 51.37 47.87
CA GLY A 129 -77.13 50.43 47.15
C GLY A 129 -75.78 50.98 46.61
N LYS A 130 -75.53 52.31 46.69
CA LYS A 130 -74.30 52.93 46.04
C LYS A 130 -72.98 52.28 46.43
N GLY A 131 -72.78 51.94 47.73
CA GLY A 131 -71.54 51.28 48.18
C GLY A 131 -71.37 49.86 47.61
N PHE A 132 -72.46 49.10 47.52
CA PHE A 132 -72.53 47.79 46.91
C PHE A 132 -72.28 47.78 45.41
N ALA A 133 -72.78 48.79 44.69
CA ALA A 133 -72.58 48.95 43.25
C ALA A 133 -71.08 49.10 42.91
N VAL A 134 -70.29 49.89 43.71
CA VAL A 134 -68.89 50.11 43.52
C VAL A 134 -68.12 48.78 43.73
N VAL A 135 -68.47 48.02 44.77
CA VAL A 135 -67.82 46.71 45.02
C VAL A 135 -68.10 45.71 43.92
N ALA A 136 -69.39 45.66 43.47
CA ALA A 136 -69.81 44.79 42.37
C ALA A 136 -69.08 45.13 41.07
N ASP A 137 -68.89 46.41 40.75
CA ASP A 137 -68.17 46.82 39.55
C ASP A 137 -66.68 46.51 39.65
N GLN A 138 -66.03 46.61 40.84
CA GLN A 138 -64.63 46.15 41.07
C GLN A 138 -64.47 44.65 40.89
N VAL A 139 -65.40 43.83 41.42
CA VAL A 139 -65.43 42.39 41.22
C VAL A 139 -65.60 42.02 39.75
N ARG A 140 -66.46 42.77 39.05
CA ARG A 140 -66.68 42.58 37.61
C ARG A 140 -65.37 42.84 36.80
N GLN A 141 -64.66 43.93 37.09
CA GLN A 141 -63.41 44.32 36.46
C GLN A 141 -62.34 43.27 36.76
N LEU A 142 -62.20 42.82 38.02
CA LEU A 142 -61.24 41.78 38.41
C LEU A 142 -61.54 40.47 37.70
N SER A 143 -62.77 40.07 37.57
CA SER A 143 -63.16 38.84 36.86
C SER A 143 -62.86 38.94 35.37
N SER A 144 -63.05 40.09 34.73
CA SER A 144 -62.67 40.31 33.33
C SER A 144 -61.17 40.21 33.13
N SER A 145 -60.37 40.87 33.98
CA SER A 145 -58.90 40.81 33.93
C SER A 145 -58.39 39.38 34.20
N THR A 146 -59.03 38.64 35.11
CA THR A 146 -58.71 37.25 35.37
C THR A 146 -59.00 36.39 34.14
N SER A 147 -60.09 36.59 33.42
CA SER A 147 -60.39 35.84 32.20
C SER A 147 -59.43 36.17 31.09
N GLU A 148 -59.02 37.43 30.93
CA GLU A 148 -58.00 37.85 29.93
C GLU A 148 -56.61 37.21 30.23
N SER A 149 -56.19 37.27 31.50
CA SER A 149 -54.96 36.60 31.89
C SER A 149 -54.97 35.07 31.68
N ALA A 150 -56.17 34.46 31.89
CA ALA A 150 -56.34 33.02 31.61
C ALA A 150 -56.27 32.72 30.10
N ASP A 151 -56.77 33.61 29.23
CA ASP A 151 -56.60 33.46 27.78
C ASP A 151 -55.14 33.56 27.34
N ASP A 152 -54.38 34.47 27.95
CA ASP A 152 -52.91 34.54 27.70
C ASP A 152 -52.24 33.27 28.09
N ILE A 153 -52.56 32.65 29.24
CA ILE A 153 -51.97 31.37 29.67
C ILE A 153 -52.37 30.25 28.71
N VAL A 154 -53.59 30.20 28.18
CA VAL A 154 -54.01 29.23 27.16
C VAL A 154 -53.11 29.31 25.93
N ASN A 155 -52.76 30.53 25.50
CA ASN A 155 -51.86 30.74 24.35
C ASN A 155 -50.45 30.22 24.63
N TYR A 156 -49.89 30.53 25.81
CA TYR A 156 -48.58 29.99 26.22
C TYR A 156 -48.57 28.45 26.35
N VAL A 157 -49.62 27.86 26.88
CA VAL A 157 -49.80 26.39 26.96
C VAL A 157 -49.79 25.76 25.57
N ARG A 158 -50.43 26.40 24.59
CA ARG A 158 -50.45 25.94 23.19
C ARG A 158 -49.08 26.02 22.57
N GLU A 159 -48.36 27.15 22.73
CA GLU A 159 -47.00 27.33 22.25
C GLU A 159 -46.04 26.28 22.86
N LEU A 160 -46.14 26.05 24.17
CA LEU A 160 -45.34 25.01 24.87
C LEU A 160 -45.64 23.60 24.33
N ASN A 161 -46.91 23.29 24.03
CA ASN A 161 -47.25 21.99 23.46
C ASN A 161 -46.68 21.79 22.07
N ASP A 162 -46.67 22.83 21.23
CA ASP A 162 -46.06 22.81 19.91
C ASP A 162 -44.53 22.65 20.00
N ASP A 163 -43.85 23.33 20.96
CA ASP A 163 -42.42 23.23 21.20
C ASP A 163 -42.02 21.82 21.66
N ILE A 164 -42.80 21.22 22.53
CA ILE A 164 -42.61 19.85 23.00
C ILE A 164 -42.79 18.84 21.85
N GLY A 165 -43.80 19.08 20.99
CA GLY A 165 -44.00 18.25 19.79
C GLY A 165 -42.77 18.26 18.86
N ARG A 166 -42.19 19.45 18.65
CA ARG A 166 -40.95 19.58 17.87
C ARG A 166 -39.77 18.92 18.54
N LEU A 167 -39.66 18.99 19.87
CA LEU A 167 -38.61 18.32 20.63
C LEU A 167 -38.72 16.79 20.50
N ALA A 168 -39.93 16.23 20.60
CA ALA A 168 -40.17 14.81 20.43
C ALA A 168 -39.71 14.30 19.04
N VAL A 169 -40.06 15.02 17.99
CA VAL A 169 -39.59 14.70 16.61
C VAL A 169 -38.05 14.76 16.51
N SER A 170 -37.41 15.76 17.11
CA SER A 170 -35.94 15.88 17.10
C SER A 170 -35.26 14.75 17.86
N MET A 171 -35.86 14.25 18.94
CA MET A 171 -35.33 13.09 19.70
C MET A 171 -35.45 11.79 18.89
N ASP A 172 -36.55 11.59 18.16
CA ASP A 172 -36.75 10.45 17.28
C ASP A 172 -35.70 10.43 16.17
N ASP A 173 -35.47 11.58 15.47
CA ASP A 173 -34.39 11.72 14.47
C ASP A 173 -33.01 11.42 15.06
N THR A 174 -32.76 11.88 16.29
CA THR A 174 -31.49 11.60 16.98
C THR A 174 -31.31 10.10 17.27
N THR A 175 -32.39 9.41 17.66
CA THR A 175 -32.36 7.95 17.87
C THR A 175 -32.02 7.20 16.60
N VAL A 176 -32.61 7.59 15.46
CA VAL A 176 -32.29 6.99 14.16
C VAL A 176 -30.82 7.21 13.82
N LYS A 177 -30.30 8.44 13.97
CA LYS A 177 -28.89 8.76 13.70
C LYS A 177 -27.91 8.01 14.59
N LEU A 178 -28.22 7.79 15.86
CA LEU A 178 -27.41 6.97 16.76
C LEU A 178 -27.39 5.51 16.31
N SER A 179 -28.51 4.96 15.85
CA SER A 179 -28.59 3.61 15.32
C SER A 179 -27.75 3.45 14.03
N GLU A 180 -27.84 4.42 13.11
CA GLU A 180 -27.01 4.46 11.91
C GLU A 180 -25.52 4.59 12.26
N GLY A 181 -25.18 5.43 13.25
CA GLY A 181 -23.82 5.58 13.76
C GLY A 181 -23.27 4.26 14.32
N ASN A 182 -24.05 3.54 15.11
CA ASN A 182 -23.66 2.24 15.66
C ASN A 182 -23.36 1.22 14.54
N SER A 183 -24.24 1.14 13.54
CA SER A 183 -24.03 0.26 12.37
C SER A 183 -22.74 0.59 11.61
N LYS A 184 -22.40 1.88 11.48
CA LYS A 184 -21.15 2.30 10.86
C LYS A 184 -19.90 1.92 11.66
N VAL A 185 -19.97 1.96 12.98
CA VAL A 185 -18.88 1.52 13.85
C VAL A 185 -18.70 0.00 13.76
N GLU A 186 -19.77 -0.78 13.70
CA GLU A 186 -19.73 -2.23 13.51
C GLU A 186 -19.11 -2.60 12.14
N GLU A 187 -19.47 -1.89 11.06
CA GLU A 187 -18.87 -2.06 9.74
C GLU A 187 -17.36 -1.77 9.79
N SER A 188 -16.95 -0.69 10.47
CA SER A 188 -15.55 -0.33 10.65
C SER A 188 -14.75 -1.38 11.44
N LEU A 189 -15.34 -2.01 12.47
CA LEU A 189 -14.72 -3.11 13.20
C LEU A 189 -14.47 -4.32 12.30
N SER A 190 -15.45 -4.68 11.46
CA SER A 190 -15.29 -5.76 10.48
C SER A 190 -14.16 -5.49 9.49
N ASP A 191 -14.02 -4.24 9.02
CA ASP A 191 -12.93 -3.83 8.15
C ASP A 191 -11.56 -3.92 8.84
N ILE A 192 -11.47 -3.50 10.10
CA ILE A 192 -10.25 -3.62 10.90
C ILE A 192 -9.87 -5.09 11.11
N GLU A 193 -10.82 -5.98 11.37
CA GLU A 193 -10.57 -7.41 11.50
C GLU A 193 -10.02 -8.01 10.20
N ARG A 194 -10.59 -7.61 9.07
CA ARG A 194 -10.09 -8.00 7.74
C ARG A 194 -8.65 -7.49 7.50
N MET A 195 -8.34 -6.24 7.87
CA MET A 195 -6.99 -5.69 7.80
C MET A 195 -6.02 -6.50 8.67
N ASN A 196 -6.40 -6.87 9.89
CA ASN A 196 -5.57 -7.68 10.77
C ASN A 196 -5.22 -9.04 10.15
N ASN A 197 -6.19 -9.71 9.55
CA ASN A 197 -5.98 -10.98 8.85
C ASN A 197 -5.06 -10.82 7.63
N GLN A 198 -5.16 -9.71 6.91
CA GLN A 198 -4.26 -9.40 5.80
C GLN A 198 -2.81 -9.16 6.28
N MET A 199 -2.62 -8.49 7.42
CA MET A 199 -1.28 -8.29 8.00
C MET A 199 -0.63 -9.61 8.41
N VAL A 200 -1.39 -10.54 8.96
CA VAL A 200 -0.89 -11.90 9.27
C VAL A 200 -0.43 -12.59 7.98
N ALA A 201 -1.24 -12.55 6.92
CA ALA A 201 -0.87 -13.15 5.65
C ALA A 201 0.38 -12.50 5.00
N ILE A 202 0.52 -11.17 5.12
CA ILE A 202 1.73 -10.45 4.67
C ILE A 202 2.96 -10.92 5.46
N ASN A 203 2.84 -11.04 6.80
CA ASN A 203 3.95 -11.51 7.62
C ASN A 203 4.40 -12.93 7.26
N ASP A 204 3.45 -13.82 6.96
CA ASP A 204 3.75 -15.19 6.50
C ASP A 204 4.44 -15.19 5.12
N ALA A 205 3.97 -14.34 4.20
CA ALA A 205 4.60 -14.18 2.89
C ALA A 205 6.03 -13.63 3.00
N VAL A 206 6.28 -12.63 3.86
CA VAL A 206 7.60 -12.08 4.14
C VAL A 206 8.55 -13.16 4.69
N ASN A 207 8.08 -13.98 5.62
CA ASN A 207 8.89 -15.09 6.13
C ASN A 207 9.23 -16.13 5.04
N GLY A 208 8.30 -16.38 4.12
CA GLY A 208 8.54 -17.22 2.93
C GLY A 208 9.63 -16.64 2.03
N ILE A 209 9.56 -15.33 1.75
CA ILE A 209 10.55 -14.64 0.93
C ILE A 209 11.94 -14.67 1.59
N PHE A 210 12.07 -14.55 2.91
CA PHE A 210 13.36 -14.70 3.60
C PHE A 210 13.96 -16.09 3.37
N ALA A 211 13.17 -17.16 3.39
CA ALA A 211 13.64 -18.51 3.09
C ALA A 211 14.09 -18.66 1.63
N ASP A 212 13.40 -18.01 0.69
CA ASP A 212 13.77 -17.98 -0.73
C ASP A 212 15.08 -17.20 -0.95
N ILE A 213 15.28 -16.08 -0.24
CA ILE A 213 16.51 -15.28 -0.26
C ILE A 213 17.72 -16.11 0.21
N ASP A 214 17.58 -16.88 1.29
CA ASP A 214 18.65 -17.75 1.80
C ASP A 214 19.03 -18.80 0.76
N THR A 215 18.03 -19.41 0.12
CA THR A 215 18.22 -20.35 -0.98
C THR A 215 18.92 -19.68 -2.17
N GLN A 216 18.48 -18.48 -2.57
CA GLN A 216 19.04 -17.75 -3.69
C GLN A 216 20.49 -17.30 -3.42
N SER A 217 20.81 -16.90 -2.19
CA SER A 217 22.17 -16.58 -1.75
C SER A 217 23.10 -17.79 -1.88
N SER A 218 22.62 -18.97 -1.49
CA SER A 218 23.35 -20.23 -1.66
C SER A 218 23.62 -20.56 -3.13
N ILE A 219 22.59 -20.42 -3.99
CA ILE A 219 22.70 -20.65 -5.44
C ILE A 219 23.69 -19.65 -6.07
N THR A 220 23.64 -18.37 -5.69
CA THR A 220 24.56 -17.34 -6.21
C THR A 220 26.00 -17.61 -5.81
N THR A 221 26.22 -18.08 -4.58
CA THR A 221 27.55 -18.50 -4.12
C THR A 221 28.09 -19.69 -4.92
N GLU A 222 27.23 -20.68 -5.20
CA GLU A 222 27.61 -21.83 -6.02
C GLU A 222 27.86 -21.43 -7.48
N PHE A 223 27.04 -20.51 -8.03
CA PHE A 223 27.23 -19.94 -9.37
C PHE A 223 28.61 -19.25 -9.48
N ALA A 224 29.00 -18.43 -8.51
CA ALA A 224 30.30 -17.78 -8.48
C ALA A 224 31.47 -18.82 -8.52
N LYS A 225 31.39 -19.91 -7.73
CA LYS A 225 32.36 -20.99 -7.78
C LYS A 225 32.41 -21.67 -9.13
N GLN A 226 31.28 -21.86 -9.80
CA GLN A 226 31.24 -22.45 -11.13
C GLN A 226 31.90 -21.53 -12.16
N VAL A 227 31.67 -20.23 -12.10
CA VAL A 227 32.31 -19.22 -12.95
C VAL A 227 33.84 -19.26 -12.75
N ASP A 228 34.34 -19.32 -11.50
CA ASP A 228 35.77 -19.45 -11.20
C ASP A 228 36.36 -20.75 -11.79
N SER A 229 35.63 -21.86 -11.69
CA SER A 229 36.05 -23.14 -12.26
C SER A 229 36.13 -23.11 -13.80
N ILE A 230 35.13 -22.42 -14.42
CA ILE A 230 35.14 -22.22 -15.88
C ILE A 230 36.30 -21.32 -16.27
N ALA A 231 36.60 -20.25 -15.55
CA ALA A 231 37.73 -19.36 -15.78
C ALA A 231 39.07 -20.12 -15.72
N ALA A 232 39.25 -20.95 -14.69
CA ALA A 232 40.47 -21.80 -14.57
C ALA A 232 40.60 -22.84 -15.69
N SER A 233 39.47 -23.36 -16.19
CA SER A 233 39.46 -24.30 -17.33
C SER A 233 39.77 -23.59 -18.64
N TYR A 234 39.27 -22.35 -18.77
CA TYR A 234 39.57 -21.47 -19.90
C TYR A 234 41.05 -21.12 -19.98
N ASP A 235 41.70 -20.76 -18.88
CA ASP A 235 43.15 -20.48 -18.86
C ASP A 235 43.95 -21.66 -19.39
N LYS A 236 43.62 -22.88 -18.94
CA LYS A 236 44.26 -24.11 -19.45
C LYS A 236 43.99 -24.33 -20.94
N LEU A 237 42.79 -24.03 -21.42
CA LEU A 237 42.47 -24.17 -22.83
C LEU A 237 43.26 -23.15 -23.67
N SER A 238 43.37 -21.91 -23.22
CA SER A 238 44.17 -20.85 -23.83
C SER A 238 45.64 -21.29 -23.95
N ASP A 239 46.24 -21.78 -22.87
CA ASP A 239 47.64 -22.30 -22.85
C ASP A 239 47.82 -23.45 -23.84
N ASN A 240 46.88 -24.40 -23.89
CA ASN A 240 46.93 -25.52 -24.82
C ASN A 240 46.83 -25.08 -26.28
N CYS A 241 46.00 -24.07 -26.57
CA CYS A 241 45.88 -23.47 -27.91
C CYS A 241 47.19 -22.80 -28.33
N MET A 242 47.80 -22.02 -27.45
CA MET A 242 49.11 -21.40 -27.66
C MET A 242 50.20 -22.41 -27.90
N ALA A 243 50.25 -23.46 -27.07
CA ALA A 243 51.21 -24.56 -27.23
C ALA A 243 51.05 -25.30 -28.57
N THR A 244 49.79 -25.59 -28.95
CA THR A 244 49.44 -26.22 -30.23
C THR A 244 49.90 -25.36 -31.40
N GLY A 245 49.62 -24.07 -31.40
CA GLY A 245 50.11 -23.13 -32.41
C GLY A 245 51.64 -23.13 -32.52
N THR A 246 52.33 -23.14 -31.39
CA THR A 246 53.80 -23.23 -31.33
C THR A 246 54.31 -24.53 -31.91
N HIS A 247 53.66 -25.67 -31.64
CA HIS A 247 54.04 -26.96 -32.20
C HIS A 247 53.86 -27.01 -33.73
N ILE A 248 52.74 -26.51 -34.23
CA ILE A 248 52.50 -26.41 -35.67
C ILE A 248 53.55 -25.54 -36.35
N TYR A 249 53.91 -24.40 -35.76
CA TYR A 249 55.00 -23.56 -36.26
C TYR A 249 56.34 -24.30 -36.29
N LYS A 250 56.72 -25.04 -35.24
CA LYS A 250 57.95 -25.86 -35.19
C LYS A 250 57.97 -26.96 -36.25
N ILE A 251 56.84 -27.66 -36.45
CA ILE A 251 56.70 -28.67 -37.51
C ILE A 251 56.98 -28.05 -38.87
N GLY A 252 56.36 -26.88 -39.14
CA GLY A 252 56.63 -26.16 -40.39
C GLY A 252 58.10 -25.82 -40.61
N ARG A 253 58.80 -25.40 -39.56
CA ARG A 253 60.24 -25.15 -39.61
C ARG A 253 61.04 -26.43 -39.86
N TYR A 254 60.67 -27.57 -39.27
CA TYR A 254 61.36 -28.85 -39.51
C TYR A 254 61.15 -29.31 -40.95
N ILE A 255 59.94 -29.19 -41.50
CA ILE A 255 59.63 -29.54 -42.90
C ILE A 255 60.49 -28.67 -43.84
N ASP A 256 60.64 -27.42 -43.54
CA ASP A 256 61.46 -26.49 -44.34
C ASP A 256 62.93 -26.81 -44.31
N THR A 257 63.43 -27.11 -43.14
CA THR A 257 64.85 -27.54 -43.00
C THR A 257 65.07 -28.85 -43.71
N ALA A 258 64.27 -29.90 -43.52
CA ALA A 258 64.37 -31.16 -44.21
C ALA A 258 64.33 -31.03 -45.74
N ARG A 259 63.42 -30.15 -46.22
CA ARG A 259 63.36 -29.82 -47.65
C ARG A 259 64.62 -29.15 -48.16
N SER A 260 65.16 -28.18 -47.41
CA SER A 260 66.40 -27.46 -47.78
C SER A 260 67.63 -28.45 -47.84
N ASP A 261 67.69 -29.37 -46.88
CA ASP A 261 68.77 -30.40 -46.80
C ASP A 261 68.63 -31.41 -47.91
N MET A 262 67.42 -31.83 -48.24
CA MET A 262 67.08 -32.68 -49.35
C MET A 262 67.55 -32.05 -50.68
N PHE A 263 67.26 -30.74 -50.84
CA PHE A 263 67.62 -29.95 -51.99
C PHE A 263 69.17 -29.87 -52.18
N ARG A 264 69.91 -29.71 -51.11
CA ARG A 264 71.41 -29.73 -51.11
C ARG A 264 72.00 -31.06 -51.48
N SER A 265 71.31 -32.18 -51.25
CA SER A 265 71.76 -33.53 -51.47
C SER A 265 71.58 -34.03 -52.89
N PHE A 266 70.72 -33.40 -53.70
CA PHE A 266 70.47 -33.78 -55.11
C PHE A 266 71.35 -32.98 -56.09
N SER A 267 72.28 -33.66 -56.76
CA SER A 267 73.19 -33.06 -57.75
C SER A 267 72.56 -32.85 -59.15
N ASN A 268 71.36 -33.39 -59.44
CA ASN A 268 70.67 -33.30 -60.75
C ASN A 268 69.18 -32.92 -60.57
N VAL A 269 68.88 -31.65 -60.53
CA VAL A 269 67.52 -31.13 -60.46
C VAL A 269 67.13 -30.62 -61.85
N THR A 270 66.02 -31.13 -62.36
CA THR A 270 65.42 -30.62 -63.62
C THR A 270 64.75 -29.28 -63.45
N THR A 271 64.60 -28.48 -64.54
CA THR A 271 63.89 -27.20 -64.52
C THR A 271 62.47 -27.37 -64.02
N GLN A 272 61.82 -28.49 -64.25
CA GLN A 272 60.46 -28.80 -63.81
C GLN A 272 60.38 -29.03 -62.30
N ASP A 273 61.37 -29.63 -61.73
CA ASP A 273 61.53 -29.81 -60.28
C ASP A 273 61.77 -28.45 -59.59
N MET A 274 62.57 -27.58 -60.22
CA MET A 274 62.80 -26.22 -59.74
C MET A 274 61.53 -25.42 -59.66
N ILE A 275 60.69 -25.51 -60.67
CA ILE A 275 59.36 -24.81 -60.67
C ILE A 275 58.46 -25.33 -59.53
N ARG A 276 58.42 -26.66 -59.36
CA ARG A 276 57.61 -27.29 -58.26
C ARG A 276 58.12 -26.88 -56.89
N ILE A 277 59.45 -26.83 -56.72
CA ILE A 277 60.02 -26.38 -55.45
C ILE A 277 59.72 -24.92 -55.19
N PHE A 278 59.83 -24.07 -56.18
CA PHE A 278 59.49 -22.64 -56.06
C PHE A 278 58.02 -22.43 -55.68
N GLN A 279 57.10 -23.22 -56.22
CA GLN A 279 55.71 -23.21 -55.83
C GLN A 279 55.50 -23.63 -54.35
N ILE A 280 56.25 -24.67 -53.92
CA ILE A 280 56.21 -25.12 -52.52
C ILE A 280 56.81 -24.05 -51.59
N ASP A 281 57.90 -23.41 -51.98
CA ASP A 281 58.51 -22.29 -51.25
C ASP A 281 57.57 -21.12 -51.04
N HIS A 282 56.86 -20.77 -52.10
CA HIS A 282 55.88 -19.70 -52.02
C HIS A 282 54.77 -20.02 -51.04
N PHE A 283 54.28 -21.28 -51.05
CA PHE A 283 53.27 -21.73 -50.09
C PHE A 283 53.80 -21.75 -48.63
N ILE A 284 55.02 -22.16 -48.41
CA ILE A 284 55.62 -22.18 -47.08
C ILE A 284 55.89 -20.74 -46.58
N LEU A 285 56.30 -19.85 -47.44
CA LEU A 285 56.48 -18.42 -47.11
C LEU A 285 55.14 -17.80 -46.67
N MET A 286 54.10 -18.01 -47.47
CA MET A 286 52.74 -17.53 -47.16
C MET A 286 52.25 -18.13 -45.82
N TRP A 287 52.48 -19.41 -45.58
CA TRP A 287 52.14 -20.07 -44.31
C TRP A 287 52.93 -19.51 -43.12
N ARG A 288 54.23 -19.17 -43.26
CA ARG A 288 55.05 -18.50 -42.25
C ARG A 288 54.56 -17.11 -41.92
N VAL A 289 54.27 -16.28 -42.92
CA VAL A 289 53.74 -14.93 -42.74
C VAL A 289 52.45 -14.98 -41.99
N TYR A 290 51.56 -15.91 -42.35
CA TYR A 290 50.28 -16.11 -41.67
C TYR A 290 50.43 -16.51 -40.21
N ASN A 291 51.32 -17.45 -39.90
CA ASN A 291 51.57 -17.90 -38.50
C ASN A 291 52.25 -16.80 -37.65
N LEU A 292 53.16 -16.01 -38.22
CA LEU A 292 53.75 -14.86 -37.54
C LEU A 292 52.68 -13.81 -37.19
N SER A 293 51.73 -13.58 -38.09
CA SER A 293 50.63 -12.65 -37.82
C SER A 293 49.70 -13.16 -36.72
N LEU A 294 49.44 -14.48 -36.63
CA LEU A 294 48.67 -15.10 -35.58
C LEU A 294 49.34 -14.99 -34.21
N ILE A 295 50.68 -15.17 -34.12
CA ILE A 295 51.42 -15.05 -32.87
C ILE A 295 51.45 -13.59 -32.39
N HIS A 296 51.53 -12.61 -33.28
CA HIS A 296 51.49 -11.19 -32.92
C HIS A 296 50.06 -10.65 -32.60
N ILE A 297 49.04 -11.23 -33.21
CA ILE A 297 47.65 -10.86 -32.90
C ILE A 297 47.22 -11.45 -31.55
N SER A 298 47.83 -12.53 -31.10
CA SER A 298 47.49 -13.24 -29.86
C SER A 298 48.32 -12.82 -28.63
N GLU A 299 49.12 -11.72 -28.69
CA GLU A 299 49.54 -11.07 -27.45
C GLU A 299 48.34 -10.34 -26.85
N PRO A 300 47.66 -10.93 -25.87
CA PRO A 300 46.61 -10.19 -25.19
C PRO A 300 47.27 -9.06 -24.43
N THR A 301 46.87 -7.83 -24.70
CA THR A 301 46.97 -6.77 -23.68
C THR A 301 46.30 -7.35 -22.42
N ARG A 302 47.11 -7.91 -21.51
CA ARG A 302 46.60 -8.27 -20.17
C ARG A 302 45.93 -7.05 -19.59
N PRO A 303 44.67 -7.12 -19.23
CA PRO A 303 44.10 -6.09 -18.34
C PRO A 303 44.91 -6.15 -17.05
N GLU A 304 45.35 -4.99 -16.56
CA GLU A 304 45.95 -4.88 -15.25
C GLU A 304 44.94 -5.39 -14.21
N PRO A 305 45.40 -6.13 -13.19
CA PRO A 305 44.52 -6.58 -12.13
C PRO A 305 43.99 -5.36 -11.39
N ILE A 306 42.62 -5.25 -11.31
CA ILE A 306 41.89 -4.31 -10.47
C ILE A 306 41.96 -4.76 -9.01
#